data_01fb7c6b875a7e0091315a39c8d8e7b1
#
_entry.id   01fb7c6b875a7e0091315a39c8d8e7b1
#
_cell.length_a   1.000
_cell.length_b   1.000
_cell.length_c   1.000
_cell.angle_alpha   90.00
_cell.angle_beta   90.00
_cell.angle_gamma   90.00
#
_symmetry.space_group_name_H-M   'P 1'
#
loop_
_entity.id
_entity.type
_entity.pdbx_description
1 polymer ?
#
loop_
_entity_poly.entity_id
_entity_poly.type
_entity_poly.pdbx_seq_one_letter_code
_entity_poly.pdbx_strand_id
1 'polypeptide(L)' 'MSDETFDEVTSLRARLEELRSEHRDLDEAIARLSQAPGDDELMMRRLKKRKLALKDRIAGIEHLLSPDERA' A
#
# COMPACT_ATOMS: atom_id res chain seq x y z
N MET A 1 -4.35 22.56 -19.62
CA MET A 1 -4.29 22.05 -18.93
C MET A 1 -4.15 22.47 -17.84
N SER A 2 -4.40 22.06 -17.20
CA SER A 2 -4.42 22.75 -16.11
C SER A 2 -3.45 22.29 -15.12
N ASP A 3 -3.01 23.17 -14.32
CA ASP A 3 -2.12 22.86 -13.23
C ASP A 3 -2.81 21.93 -12.25
N GLU A 4 -4.11 22.03 -12.17
CA GLU A 4 -4.85 21.18 -11.25
C GLU A 4 -4.74 19.73 -11.62
N THR A 5 -4.84 19.40 -12.90
CA THR A 5 -4.73 18.02 -13.33
C THR A 5 -3.32 17.50 -13.05
N PHE A 6 -2.33 18.33 -13.32
CA PHE A 6 -0.96 17.93 -13.08
C PHE A 6 -0.73 17.68 -11.59
N ASP A 7 -1.30 18.56 -10.74
CA ASP A 7 -1.14 18.43 -9.30
C ASP A 7 -1.80 17.15 -8.81
N GLU A 8 -2.95 16.80 -9.37
CA GLU A 8 -3.64 15.59 -8.96
C GLU A 8 -2.82 14.35 -9.27
N VAL A 9 -2.24 14.30 -10.47
CA VAL A 9 -1.44 13.15 -10.84
C VAL A 9 -0.20 13.07 -9.96
N THR A 10 0.43 14.21 -9.72
CA THR A 10 1.62 14.24 -8.88
C THR A 10 1.28 13.79 -7.46
N SER A 11 0.15 14.24 -6.93
CA SER A 11 -0.27 13.86 -5.60
C SER A 11 -0.58 12.38 -5.52
N LEU A 12 -1.22 11.83 -6.54
CA LEU A 12 -1.51 10.40 -6.57
C LEU A 12 -0.22 9.58 -6.60
N ARG A 13 0.76 10.02 -7.36
CA ARG A 13 2.02 9.30 -7.42
C ARG A 13 2.75 9.34 -6.10
N ALA A 14 2.73 10.51 -5.45
CA ALA A 14 3.37 10.62 -4.15
C ALA A 14 2.68 9.73 -3.13
N ARG A 15 1.35 9.72 -3.18
CA ARG A 15 0.60 8.86 -2.27
C ARG A 15 0.89 7.40 -2.53
N LEU A 16 1.00 7.02 -3.79
CA LEU A 16 1.30 5.66 -4.16
C LEU A 16 2.65 5.22 -3.58
N GLU A 17 3.65 6.10 -3.65
CA GLU A 17 4.96 5.76 -3.10
C GLU A 17 4.90 5.62 -1.59
N GLU A 18 4.14 6.47 -0.93
CA GLU A 18 3.97 6.35 0.52
C GLU A 18 3.33 5.03 0.88
N LEU A 19 2.30 4.64 0.14
CA LEU A 19 1.60 3.40 0.44
C LEU A 19 2.47 2.19 0.15
N ARG A 20 3.27 2.24 -0.90
CA ARG A 20 4.18 1.16 -1.21
C ARG A 20 5.23 0.99 -0.12
N SER A 21 5.73 2.11 0.38
CA SER A 21 6.71 2.07 1.45
C SER A 21 6.10 1.48 2.72
N GLU A 22 4.88 1.89 3.03
CA GLU A 22 4.19 1.37 4.19
C GLU A 22 3.93 -0.13 4.04
N HIS A 23 3.55 -0.56 2.84
CA HIS A 23 3.29 -1.96 2.57
C HIS A 23 4.56 -2.78 2.78
N ARG A 24 5.68 -2.26 2.31
CA ARG A 24 6.96 -2.93 2.47
C ARG A 24 7.34 -3.04 3.94
N ASP A 25 7.12 -1.96 4.69
CA ASP A 25 7.41 -1.97 6.12
C ASP A 25 6.56 -3.00 6.84
N LEU A 26 5.30 -3.14 6.45
CA LEU A 26 4.44 -4.13 7.06
C LEU A 26 4.89 -5.55 6.73
N ASP A 27 5.33 -5.78 5.50
CA ASP A 27 5.86 -7.10 5.15
C ASP A 27 7.04 -7.46 6.04
N GLU A 28 7.93 -6.50 6.29
CA GLU A 28 9.07 -6.74 7.14
C GLU A 28 8.64 -7.00 8.58
N ALA A 29 7.68 -6.23 9.07
CA ALA A 29 7.20 -6.42 10.43
C ALA A 29 6.57 -7.79 10.60
N ILE A 30 5.79 -8.22 9.60
CA ILE A 30 5.16 -9.54 9.63
C ILE A 30 6.22 -10.62 9.64
N ALA A 31 7.25 -10.47 8.80
CA ALA A 31 8.31 -11.46 8.73
C ALA A 31 9.04 -11.59 10.08
N ARG A 32 9.32 -10.46 10.70
CA ARG A 32 10.00 -10.48 11.99
C ARG A 32 9.13 -11.13 13.06
N LEU A 33 7.86 -10.77 13.06
CA LEU A 33 6.95 -11.32 14.05
C LEU A 33 6.79 -12.81 13.86
N SER A 34 6.80 -13.28 12.63
CA SER A 34 6.68 -14.70 12.35
C SER A 34 7.84 -15.49 12.90
N GLN A 35 9.01 -14.86 13.00
CA GLN A 35 10.19 -15.56 13.47
C GLN A 35 10.42 -15.40 14.96
N ALA A 36 9.69 -14.49 15.58
CA ALA A 36 9.89 -14.26 16.99
C ALA A 36 9.30 -15.39 17.81
N PRO A 37 9.92 -15.72 18.91
CA PRO A 37 9.34 -16.74 19.78
C PRO A 37 8.14 -16.11 20.47
N GLY A 38 7.11 -16.86 20.68
CA GLY A 38 5.96 -16.34 21.33
C GLY A 38 4.79 -16.33 20.42
N ASP A 39 3.65 -16.01 20.99
CA ASP A 39 2.45 -16.18 20.29
C ASP A 39 1.74 -14.86 20.22
N ASP A 40 1.88 -14.16 19.16
CA ASP A 40 1.29 -12.87 19.00
C ASP A 40 0.31 -12.88 17.84
N GLU A 41 -0.64 -13.77 17.93
CA GLU A 41 -1.58 -13.96 16.85
C GLU A 41 -2.42 -12.71 16.57
N LEU A 42 -2.80 -12.01 17.62
CA LEU A 42 -3.64 -10.83 17.44
C LEU A 42 -2.89 -9.76 16.65
N MET A 43 -1.64 -9.53 17.02
CA MET A 43 -0.83 -8.55 16.31
C MET A 43 -0.62 -8.97 14.87
N MET A 44 -0.36 -10.27 14.65
CA MET A 44 -0.17 -10.77 13.30
C MET A 44 -1.41 -10.54 12.46
N ARG A 45 -2.58 -10.79 13.02
CA ARG A 45 -3.82 -10.56 12.29
C ARG A 45 -4.00 -9.10 11.93
N ARG A 46 -3.70 -8.23 12.86
CA ARG A 46 -3.82 -6.80 12.61
C ARG A 46 -2.90 -6.34 11.50
N LEU A 47 -1.66 -6.82 11.54
CA LEU A 47 -0.69 -6.44 10.52
C LEU A 47 -1.10 -6.95 9.15
N LYS A 48 -1.59 -8.18 9.09
CA LYS A 48 -2.01 -8.74 7.82
C LYS A 48 -3.24 -8.03 7.27
N LYS A 49 -4.15 -7.66 8.15
CA LYS A 49 -5.34 -6.95 7.71
C LYS A 49 -4.97 -5.59 7.15
N ARG A 50 -4.05 -4.90 7.83
CA ARG A 50 -3.61 -3.60 7.33
C ARG A 50 -2.88 -3.74 6.02
N LYS A 51 -2.08 -4.78 5.87
CA LYS A 51 -1.35 -5.00 4.64
C LYS A 51 -2.32 -5.19 3.48
N LEU A 52 -3.39 -5.95 3.69
CA LEU A 52 -4.38 -6.16 2.65
C LEU A 52 -5.10 -4.87 2.28
N ALA A 53 -5.40 -4.04 3.27
CA ALA A 53 -6.04 -2.75 3.00
C ALA A 53 -5.12 -1.85 2.18
N LEU A 54 -3.82 -1.86 2.50
CA LEU A 54 -2.88 -1.07 1.74
C LEU A 54 -2.74 -1.59 0.32
N LYS A 55 -2.73 -2.89 0.16
CA LYS A 55 -2.63 -3.47 -1.16
C LYS A 55 -3.81 -3.04 -2.03
N ASP A 56 -5.01 -3.02 -1.45
CA ASP A 56 -6.18 -2.58 -2.18
C ASP A 56 -6.07 -1.11 -2.58
N ARG A 57 -5.58 -0.27 -1.70
CA ARG A 57 -5.42 1.13 -2.02
C ARG A 57 -4.39 1.35 -3.10
N ILE A 58 -3.28 0.61 -3.02
CA ILE A 58 -2.24 0.70 -4.03
C ILE A 58 -2.82 0.33 -5.39
N ALA A 59 -3.55 -0.77 -5.45
CA ALA A 59 -4.15 -1.20 -6.70
C ALA A 59 -5.11 -0.16 -7.25
N GLY A 60 -5.88 0.47 -6.36
CA GLY A 60 -6.81 1.50 -6.78
C GLY A 60 -6.13 2.70 -7.40
N ILE A 61 -5.04 3.14 -6.79
CA ILE A 61 -4.31 4.29 -7.31
C ILE A 61 -3.62 3.93 -8.61
N GLU A 62 -3.04 2.74 -8.67
CA GLU A 62 -2.40 2.29 -9.91
C GLU A 62 -3.40 2.26 -11.05
N HIS A 63 -4.61 1.83 -10.75
CA HIS A 63 -5.64 1.79 -11.76
C HIS A 63 -6.00 3.21 -12.23
N LEU A 64 -6.05 4.15 -11.32
CA LEU A 64 -6.33 5.54 -11.68
C LEU A 64 -5.24 6.13 -12.56
N LEU A 65 -4.00 5.74 -12.30
CA LEU A 65 -2.88 6.28 -13.06
C LEU A 65 -2.71 5.60 -14.42
N SER A 66 -3.28 4.42 -14.60
CA SER A 66 -3.16 3.72 -15.86
C SER A 66 -4.50 3.14 -16.26
N PRO A 67 -5.45 3.97 -16.53
CA PRO A 67 -6.79 3.48 -16.74
C PRO A 67 -7.01 2.66 -17.99
N ASP A 68 -6.25 2.86 -19.00
CA ASP A 68 -6.50 2.15 -20.18
C ASP A 68 -5.75 0.97 -20.41
N GLU A 69 -5.29 0.40 -19.48
CA GLU A 69 -4.63 -0.73 -19.62
C GLU A 69 -5.40 -1.76 -19.93
N ARG A 70 -6.10 -2.10 -19.97
CA ARG A 70 -6.73 -3.12 -20.23
C ARG A 70 -7.45 -3.34 -20.91
N ALA A 71 -7.74 -3.64 -21.08
CA ALA A 71 -8.65 -3.89 -21.78
C ALA A 71 -8.91 -5.02 -22.13
#